data_71b7f6bfbfe5140a8c1cfe9e2c065082
#
_entry.id   71b7f6bfbfe5140a8c1cfe9e2c065082
#
_cell.length_a   1.000
_cell.length_b   1.000
_cell.length_c   1.000
_cell.angle_alpha   90.00
_cell.angle_beta   90.00
_cell.angle_gamma   90.00
#
_symmetry.space_group_name_H-M   'P 1'
#
loop_
_entity.id
_entity.type
_entity.pdbx_description
1 polymer ?
#
loop_
_entity_poly.entity_id
_entity_poly.type
_entity_poly.pdbx_seq_one_letter_code
_entity_poly.pdbx_strand_id
1 'polypeptide(L)'
;MKKLLVTMFAAALTAQAWAVKGTLVTATESLTGDIKWQARTKLYTVSIMRGKTPIEMERKFADVVRLDIPEPKGFAAAVQQVESGKGQQAVGALTKIVSEYRMLNWDKPAGRYLALALLAAGNPQKAHSVCLGVIADDKSASYMGDIASAYWKALLKLGKKDQLEGLLKKAIGCDDRAASAAALVMRGDIILSDANDAPDKLRKALTDGYLRVILMYQDPACRRERKEALLKAADVMDKLRQSARAANLRSEAQKI
;
A
#
# COMPACT_ATOMS: atom_id res chain seq x y z
N MET A 1 -45.74 33.17 22.64
CA MET A 1 -44.38 32.89 22.05
C MET A 1 -43.94 31.52 22.49
N LYS A 2 -44.16 30.50 21.62
CA LYS A 2 -43.76 29.09 21.89
C LYS A 2 -42.34 28.88 21.40
N LYS A 3 -41.39 28.62 22.30
CA LYS A 3 -40.00 28.23 21.94
C LYS A 3 -40.00 26.77 21.49
N LEU A 4 -39.69 26.55 20.22
CA LEU A 4 -39.43 25.22 19.66
C LEU A 4 -38.02 24.79 20.05
N LEU A 5 -37.91 23.78 20.92
CA LEU A 5 -36.63 23.14 21.25
C LEU A 5 -36.35 22.13 20.11
N VAL A 6 -35.41 22.45 19.24
CA VAL A 6 -34.86 21.50 18.24
C VAL A 6 -33.81 20.67 18.93
N THR A 7 -34.15 19.44 19.29
CA THR A 7 -33.21 18.44 19.81
C THR A 7 -32.46 17.85 18.61
N MET A 8 -31.23 18.29 18.40
CA MET A 8 -30.32 17.64 17.44
C MET A 8 -29.91 16.27 17.98
N PHE A 9 -30.48 15.21 17.44
CA PHE A 9 -29.98 13.84 17.62
C PHE A 9 -28.69 13.72 16.80
N ALA A 10 -27.56 13.86 17.46
CA ALA A 10 -26.27 13.45 16.91
C ALA A 10 -26.27 11.91 16.87
N ALA A 11 -26.59 11.34 15.72
CA ALA A 11 -26.36 9.93 15.45
C ALA A 11 -24.84 9.71 15.44
N ALA A 12 -24.31 9.23 16.56
CA ALA A 12 -22.97 8.70 16.62
C ALA A 12 -22.94 7.48 15.70
N LEU A 13 -22.39 7.62 14.48
CA LEU A 13 -21.97 6.54 13.64
C LEU A 13 -20.85 5.79 14.40
N THR A 14 -21.25 4.82 15.22
CA THR A 14 -20.34 3.82 15.75
C THR A 14 -19.85 3.02 14.54
N ALA A 15 -18.64 3.31 14.09
CA ALA A 15 -17.94 2.45 13.15
C ALA A 15 -17.87 1.07 13.81
N GLN A 16 -18.71 0.14 13.37
CA GLN A 16 -18.68 -1.24 13.84
C GLN A 16 -17.33 -1.81 13.41
N ALA A 17 -16.42 -1.93 14.38
CA ALA A 17 -15.17 -2.63 14.16
C ALA A 17 -15.50 -4.12 14.00
N TRP A 18 -15.25 -4.66 12.82
CA TRP A 18 -15.42 -6.08 12.51
C TRP A 18 -14.41 -6.90 13.29
N ALA A 19 -14.88 -8.01 13.88
CA ALA A 19 -14.00 -8.96 14.53
C ALA A 19 -13.51 -9.98 13.51
N VAL A 20 -12.20 -10.23 13.49
CA VAL A 20 -11.56 -11.18 12.59
C VAL A 20 -10.85 -12.25 13.41
N LYS A 21 -11.05 -13.51 13.06
CA LYS A 21 -10.33 -14.63 13.71
C LYS A 21 -8.85 -14.57 13.40
N GLY A 22 -8.03 -14.73 14.44
CA GLY A 22 -6.59 -14.71 14.29
C GLY A 22 -5.86 -14.94 15.60
N THR A 23 -4.54 -14.76 15.56
CA THR A 23 -3.68 -14.85 16.73
C THR A 23 -2.89 -13.56 16.88
N LEU A 24 -2.97 -12.94 18.05
CA LEU A 24 -2.19 -11.79 18.46
C LEU A 24 -1.05 -12.27 19.35
N VAL A 25 0.18 -11.95 18.98
CA VAL A 25 1.40 -12.33 19.69
C VAL A 25 2.05 -11.09 20.27
N THR A 26 2.30 -11.13 21.59
CA THR A 26 3.14 -10.15 22.30
C THR A 26 4.47 -10.80 22.68
N ALA A 27 5.34 -10.07 23.37
CA ALA A 27 6.60 -10.64 23.86
C ALA A 27 6.41 -11.76 24.90
N THR A 28 5.25 -11.80 25.58
CA THR A 28 5.01 -12.69 26.72
C THR A 28 3.91 -13.73 26.51
N GLU A 29 3.04 -13.54 25.53
CA GLU A 29 1.86 -14.39 25.35
C GLU A 29 1.38 -14.42 23.89
N SER A 30 0.53 -15.41 23.61
CA SER A 30 -0.16 -15.58 22.32
C SER A 30 -1.65 -15.76 22.58
N LEU A 31 -2.47 -14.88 22.02
CA LEU A 31 -3.92 -14.82 22.22
C LEU A 31 -4.63 -15.16 20.91
N THR A 32 -5.32 -16.29 20.86
CA THR A 32 -6.10 -16.72 19.69
C THR A 32 -7.58 -16.49 19.93
N GLY A 33 -8.24 -15.75 19.04
CA GLY A 33 -9.65 -15.40 19.18
C GLY A 33 -10.13 -14.47 18.07
N ASP A 34 -11.25 -13.80 18.35
CA ASP A 34 -11.78 -12.76 17.48
C ASP A 34 -11.10 -11.42 17.81
N ILE A 35 -10.32 -10.90 16.88
CA ILE A 35 -9.49 -9.69 17.06
C ILE A 35 -10.17 -8.49 16.43
N LYS A 36 -10.21 -7.37 17.15
CA LYS A 36 -10.70 -6.06 16.67
C LYS A 36 -9.65 -4.98 16.93
N TRP A 37 -9.54 -4.04 16.01
CA TRP A 37 -8.79 -2.82 16.21
C TRP A 37 -9.69 -1.67 16.68
N GLN A 38 -9.29 -0.99 17.72
CA GLN A 38 -9.96 0.21 18.23
C GLN A 38 -9.12 1.46 17.92
N ALA A 39 -9.45 2.16 16.87
CA ALA A 39 -8.67 3.31 16.38
C ALA A 39 -8.57 4.46 17.38
N ARG A 40 -9.62 4.70 18.21
CA ARG A 40 -9.67 5.78 19.19
C ARG A 40 -8.70 5.56 20.35
N THR A 41 -8.63 4.35 20.86
CA THR A 41 -7.81 3.97 22.02
C THR A 41 -6.44 3.41 21.61
N LYS A 42 -6.27 3.07 20.33
CA LYS A 42 -5.12 2.35 19.76
C LYS A 42 -4.86 1.01 20.46
N LEU A 43 -5.95 0.30 20.73
CA LEU A 43 -5.93 -1.01 21.36
C LEU A 43 -6.43 -2.08 20.39
N TYR A 44 -5.88 -3.28 20.53
CA TYR A 44 -6.48 -4.50 20.02
C TYR A 44 -7.32 -5.13 21.13
N THR A 45 -8.56 -5.50 20.82
CA THR A 45 -9.40 -6.31 21.68
C THR A 45 -9.43 -7.72 21.10
N VAL A 46 -9.04 -8.72 21.90
CA VAL A 46 -9.11 -10.14 21.54
C VAL A 46 -10.19 -10.79 22.36
N SER A 47 -11.23 -11.29 21.71
CA SER A 47 -12.32 -12.04 22.35
C SER A 47 -12.02 -13.55 22.29
N ILE A 48 -11.79 -14.16 23.44
CA ILE A 48 -11.43 -15.58 23.60
C ILE A 48 -12.58 -16.31 24.28
N MET A 49 -13.03 -17.42 23.71
CA MET A 49 -14.06 -18.26 24.32
C MET A 49 -13.46 -19.13 25.43
N ARG A 50 -13.91 -18.92 26.67
CA ARG A 50 -13.57 -19.80 27.79
C ARG A 50 -14.85 -20.60 28.22
N GLY A 51 -14.97 -21.78 27.68
CA GLY A 51 -16.23 -22.51 27.73
C GLY A 51 -17.31 -21.83 26.89
N LYS A 52 -18.40 -21.37 27.52
CA LYS A 52 -19.49 -20.64 26.84
C LYS A 52 -19.42 -19.11 27.00
N THR A 53 -18.45 -18.60 27.75
CA THR A 53 -18.34 -17.17 28.06
C THR A 53 -17.19 -16.52 27.25
N PRO A 54 -17.45 -15.47 26.49
CA PRO A 54 -16.39 -14.69 25.87
C PRO A 54 -15.66 -13.85 26.92
N ILE A 55 -14.34 -13.87 26.90
CA ILE A 55 -13.47 -13.00 27.69
C ILE A 55 -12.78 -12.05 26.74
N GLU A 56 -12.88 -10.77 26.99
CA GLU A 56 -12.18 -9.75 26.21
C GLU A 56 -10.86 -9.35 26.88
N MET A 57 -9.79 -9.36 26.09
CA MET A 57 -8.46 -8.96 26.52
C MET A 57 -7.97 -7.84 25.63
N GLU A 58 -7.51 -6.75 26.23
CA GLU A 58 -7.00 -5.58 25.49
C GLU A 58 -5.48 -5.58 25.48
N ARG A 59 -4.88 -5.21 24.31
CA ARG A 59 -3.42 -5.04 24.13
C ARG A 59 -3.15 -3.77 23.37
N LYS A 60 -2.15 -3.01 23.83
CA LYS A 60 -1.70 -1.81 23.12
C LYS A 60 -1.02 -2.19 21.82
N PHE A 61 -1.16 -1.35 20.80
CA PHE A 61 -0.48 -1.53 19.52
C PHE A 61 1.04 -1.76 19.69
N ALA A 62 1.66 -0.98 20.60
CA ALA A 62 3.10 -1.05 20.84
C ALA A 62 3.56 -2.38 21.48
N ASP A 63 2.67 -3.13 22.12
CA ASP A 63 3.00 -4.39 22.80
C ASP A 63 2.89 -5.60 21.84
N VAL A 64 2.29 -5.39 20.65
CA VAL A 64 2.06 -6.45 19.66
C VAL A 64 3.30 -6.64 18.80
N VAL A 65 3.87 -7.83 18.87
CA VAL A 65 5.02 -8.25 18.06
C VAL A 65 4.57 -8.75 16.69
N ARG A 66 3.46 -9.50 16.65
CA ARG A 66 2.94 -10.10 15.43
C ARG A 66 1.43 -10.34 15.50
N LEU A 67 0.78 -10.22 14.36
CA LEU A 67 -0.59 -10.64 14.13
C LEU A 67 -0.60 -11.73 13.05
N ASP A 68 -1.13 -12.90 13.39
CA ASP A 68 -1.33 -13.99 12.45
C ASP A 68 -2.83 -14.03 12.07
N ILE A 69 -3.15 -13.30 11.02
CA ILE A 69 -4.52 -13.17 10.49
C ILE A 69 -4.61 -13.91 9.17
N PRO A 70 -5.53 -14.86 9.00
CA PRO A 70 -5.74 -15.55 7.73
C PRO A 70 -6.07 -14.58 6.60
N GLU A 71 -5.69 -14.97 5.38
CA GLU A 71 -6.01 -14.18 4.19
C GLU A 71 -7.52 -13.95 4.08
N PRO A 72 -7.95 -12.70 3.80
CA PRO A 72 -9.36 -12.39 3.61
C PRO A 72 -9.95 -13.15 2.43
N LYS A 73 -11.13 -13.71 2.61
CA LYS A 73 -11.83 -14.40 1.55
C LYS A 73 -12.04 -13.46 0.35
N GLY A 74 -11.58 -13.90 -0.82
CA GLY A 74 -11.69 -13.15 -2.08
C GLY A 74 -10.56 -12.15 -2.33
N PHE A 75 -9.56 -12.02 -1.43
CA PHE A 75 -8.43 -11.11 -1.65
C PHE A 75 -7.60 -11.51 -2.86
N ALA A 76 -7.17 -12.77 -2.96
CA ALA A 76 -6.40 -13.25 -4.12
C ALA A 76 -7.12 -13.05 -5.45
N ALA A 77 -8.44 -13.31 -5.51
CA ALA A 77 -9.24 -13.07 -6.71
C ALA A 77 -9.31 -11.57 -7.07
N ALA A 78 -9.45 -10.70 -6.08
CA ALA A 78 -9.45 -9.26 -6.30
C ALA A 78 -8.08 -8.75 -6.78
N VAL A 79 -6.98 -9.28 -6.24
CA VAL A 79 -5.62 -8.99 -6.72
C VAL A 79 -5.47 -9.37 -8.19
N GLN A 80 -5.87 -10.59 -8.56
CA GLN A 80 -5.83 -11.08 -9.95
C GLN A 80 -6.64 -10.19 -10.90
N GLN A 81 -7.82 -9.71 -10.47
CA GLN A 81 -8.62 -8.77 -11.26
C GLN A 81 -7.86 -7.45 -11.50
N VAL A 82 -7.19 -6.90 -10.49
CA VAL A 82 -6.40 -5.67 -10.66
C VAL A 82 -5.23 -5.90 -11.60
N GLU A 83 -4.49 -6.98 -11.43
CA GLU A 83 -3.31 -7.32 -12.25
C GLU A 83 -3.68 -7.63 -13.70
N SER A 84 -4.87 -8.19 -13.97
CA SER A 84 -5.38 -8.44 -15.31
C SER A 84 -6.07 -7.22 -15.96
N GLY A 85 -5.98 -6.03 -15.36
CA GLY A 85 -6.59 -4.80 -15.89
C GLY A 85 -8.11 -4.68 -15.63
N LYS A 86 -8.70 -5.60 -14.87
CA LYS A 86 -10.13 -5.59 -14.49
C LYS A 86 -10.37 -4.96 -13.12
N GLY A 87 -9.52 -4.01 -12.70
CA GLY A 87 -9.50 -3.45 -11.36
C GLY A 87 -10.83 -2.89 -10.86
N GLN A 88 -11.67 -2.36 -11.77
CA GLN A 88 -13.00 -1.83 -11.40
C GLN A 88 -13.88 -2.90 -10.73
N GLN A 89 -13.75 -4.17 -11.13
CA GLN A 89 -14.51 -5.29 -10.54
C GLN A 89 -14.06 -5.62 -9.12
N ALA A 90 -12.79 -5.33 -8.80
CA ALA A 90 -12.19 -5.59 -7.49
C ALA A 90 -12.49 -4.51 -6.44
N VAL A 91 -12.94 -3.31 -6.85
CA VAL A 91 -13.07 -2.14 -5.96
C VAL A 91 -13.96 -2.46 -4.75
N GLY A 92 -15.13 -3.09 -4.95
CA GLY A 92 -16.06 -3.40 -3.86
C GLY A 92 -15.45 -4.36 -2.83
N ALA A 93 -14.84 -5.47 -3.30
CA ALA A 93 -14.22 -6.46 -2.44
C ALA A 93 -13.03 -5.88 -1.66
N LEU A 94 -12.15 -5.13 -2.34
CA LEU A 94 -10.99 -4.50 -1.72
C LEU A 94 -11.39 -3.42 -0.70
N THR A 95 -12.42 -2.62 -0.99
CA THR A 95 -12.95 -1.62 -0.04
C THR A 95 -13.43 -2.28 1.24
N LYS A 96 -14.16 -3.40 1.12
CA LYS A 96 -14.62 -4.18 2.26
C LYS A 96 -13.44 -4.70 3.09
N ILE A 97 -12.42 -5.28 2.44
CA ILE A 97 -11.23 -5.80 3.13
C ILE A 97 -10.48 -4.68 3.86
N VAL A 98 -10.24 -3.52 3.22
CA VAL A 98 -9.59 -2.37 3.86
C VAL A 98 -10.32 -1.94 5.13
N SER A 99 -11.66 -1.95 5.11
CA SER A 99 -12.48 -1.57 6.26
C SER A 99 -12.47 -2.62 7.37
N GLU A 100 -12.71 -3.89 7.03
CA GLU A 100 -12.88 -5.00 8.00
C GLU A 100 -11.55 -5.42 8.63
N TYR A 101 -10.44 -5.32 7.89
CA TYR A 101 -9.12 -5.74 8.34
C TYR A 101 -8.22 -4.56 8.74
N ARG A 102 -8.82 -3.41 9.11
CA ARG A 102 -8.08 -2.23 9.53
C ARG A 102 -7.11 -2.56 10.66
N MET A 103 -5.81 -2.28 10.47
CA MET A 103 -4.71 -2.62 11.39
C MET A 103 -4.58 -4.13 11.71
N LEU A 104 -5.14 -4.99 10.87
CA LEU A 104 -5.06 -6.45 10.99
C LEU A 104 -4.23 -7.08 9.86
N ASN A 105 -3.17 -6.43 9.43
CA ASN A 105 -2.20 -6.84 8.41
C ASN A 105 -2.69 -6.83 6.95
N TRP A 106 -4.02 -6.88 6.69
CA TRP A 106 -4.56 -6.98 5.33
C TRP A 106 -5.08 -5.65 4.77
N ASP A 107 -5.24 -4.63 5.60
CA ASP A 107 -5.66 -3.29 5.17
C ASP A 107 -4.64 -2.62 4.25
N LYS A 108 -3.34 -2.78 4.52
CA LYS A 108 -2.26 -2.19 3.71
C LYS A 108 -2.14 -2.85 2.34
N PRO A 109 -2.03 -4.20 2.23
CA PRO A 109 -2.06 -4.87 0.93
C PRO A 109 -3.35 -4.59 0.13
N ALA A 110 -4.52 -4.69 0.78
CA ALA A 110 -5.80 -4.42 0.11
C ALA A 110 -5.93 -2.95 -0.32
N GLY A 111 -5.51 -2.01 0.53
CA GLY A 111 -5.46 -0.58 0.23
C GLY A 111 -4.57 -0.26 -0.96
N ARG A 112 -3.41 -0.94 -1.08
CA ARG A 112 -2.53 -0.82 -2.25
C ARG A 112 -3.26 -1.21 -3.53
N TYR A 113 -3.84 -2.40 -3.60
CA TYR A 113 -4.53 -2.87 -4.80
C TYR A 113 -5.78 -2.03 -5.10
N LEU A 114 -6.53 -1.59 -4.08
CA LEU A 114 -7.65 -0.67 -4.25
C LEU A 114 -7.20 0.67 -4.86
N ALA A 115 -6.12 1.24 -4.35
CA ALA A 115 -5.57 2.48 -4.89
C ALA A 115 -5.09 2.30 -6.34
N LEU A 116 -4.42 1.18 -6.67
CA LEU A 116 -4.00 0.87 -8.03
C LEU A 116 -5.20 0.71 -8.98
N ALA A 117 -6.27 0.02 -8.56
CA ALA A 117 -7.51 -0.10 -9.33
C ALA A 117 -8.15 1.27 -9.61
N LEU A 118 -8.21 2.14 -8.60
CA LEU A 118 -8.73 3.50 -8.74
C LEU A 118 -7.85 4.38 -9.64
N LEU A 119 -6.54 4.25 -9.57
CA LEU A 119 -5.61 4.95 -10.47
C LEU A 119 -5.79 4.52 -11.93
N ALA A 120 -5.94 3.21 -12.17
CA ALA A 120 -6.20 2.67 -13.50
C ALA A 120 -7.56 3.14 -14.06
N ALA A 121 -8.55 3.35 -13.19
CA ALA A 121 -9.85 3.93 -13.55
C ALA A 121 -9.85 5.47 -13.69
N GLY A 122 -8.68 6.13 -13.62
CA GLY A 122 -8.57 7.58 -13.75
C GLY A 122 -9.05 8.38 -12.53
N ASN A 123 -9.11 7.77 -11.35
CA ASN A 123 -9.59 8.41 -10.11
C ASN A 123 -8.47 8.62 -9.06
N PRO A 124 -7.45 9.45 -9.34
CA PRO A 124 -6.31 9.63 -8.43
C PRO A 124 -6.70 10.26 -7.08
N GLN A 125 -7.76 11.08 -7.03
CA GLN A 125 -8.26 11.66 -5.79
C GLN A 125 -8.80 10.59 -4.84
N LYS A 126 -9.60 9.64 -5.36
CA LYS A 126 -10.11 8.52 -4.55
C LYS A 126 -8.98 7.60 -4.10
N ALA A 127 -8.04 7.29 -5.00
CA ALA A 127 -6.84 6.51 -4.65
C ALA A 127 -6.03 7.16 -3.52
N HIS A 128 -5.80 8.47 -3.61
CA HIS A 128 -5.12 9.25 -2.56
C HIS A 128 -5.88 9.18 -1.22
N SER A 129 -7.22 9.33 -1.25
CA SER A 129 -8.05 9.27 -0.02
C SER A 129 -7.99 7.89 0.64
N VAL A 130 -8.02 6.81 -0.14
CA VAL A 130 -7.84 5.43 0.37
C VAL A 130 -6.48 5.30 1.06
N CYS A 131 -5.40 5.74 0.41
CA CYS A 131 -4.07 5.69 1.00
C CYS A 131 -3.99 6.49 2.31
N LEU A 132 -4.55 7.70 2.35
CA LEU A 132 -4.57 8.51 3.58
C LEU A 132 -5.34 7.82 4.71
N GLY A 133 -6.44 7.12 4.41
CA GLY A 133 -7.19 6.34 5.41
C GLY A 133 -6.33 5.26 6.08
N VAL A 134 -5.52 4.54 5.31
CA VAL A 134 -4.60 3.52 5.82
C VAL A 134 -3.42 4.16 6.58
N ILE A 135 -2.84 5.24 6.04
CA ILE A 135 -1.70 5.96 6.64
C ILE A 135 -2.08 6.67 7.95
N ALA A 136 -3.37 6.97 8.16
CA ALA A 136 -3.82 7.68 9.36
C ALA A 136 -3.45 6.96 10.66
N ASP A 137 -3.51 5.63 10.65
CA ASP A 137 -3.20 4.79 11.81
C ASP A 137 -1.70 4.49 11.93
N ASP A 138 -0.97 4.45 10.79
CA ASP A 138 0.47 4.19 10.74
C ASP A 138 1.16 5.16 9.77
N LYS A 139 1.76 6.21 10.31
CA LYS A 139 2.43 7.25 9.53
C LYS A 139 3.62 6.75 8.70
N SER A 140 4.27 5.68 9.14
CA SER A 140 5.40 5.08 8.42
C SER A 140 4.95 4.49 7.07
N ALA A 141 3.70 4.03 6.97
CA ALA A 141 3.11 3.52 5.75
C ALA A 141 3.07 4.54 4.58
N SER A 142 3.33 5.83 4.85
CA SER A 142 3.46 6.84 3.80
C SER A 142 4.77 6.74 3.00
N TYR A 143 5.81 6.09 3.54
CA TYR A 143 7.12 5.99 2.89
C TYR A 143 7.73 4.59 2.92
N MET A 144 7.11 3.61 3.57
CA MET A 144 7.57 2.21 3.60
C MET A 144 6.39 1.23 3.59
N GLY A 145 6.66 -0.02 3.24
CA GLY A 145 5.66 -1.09 3.18
C GLY A 145 4.73 -1.01 1.96
N ASP A 146 3.67 -1.82 1.99
CA ASP A 146 2.85 -2.13 0.81
C ASP A 146 2.13 -0.94 0.17
N ILE A 147 1.57 -0.03 0.99
CA ILE A 147 0.73 1.07 0.48
C ILE A 147 1.54 2.22 -0.10
N ALA A 148 2.81 2.39 0.31
CA ALA A 148 3.64 3.54 -0.02
C ALA A 148 3.71 3.80 -1.53
N SER A 149 4.01 2.78 -2.33
CA SER A 149 4.16 2.93 -3.78
C SER A 149 2.86 3.36 -4.47
N ALA A 150 1.70 2.88 -4.02
CA ALA A 150 0.40 3.30 -4.56
C ALA A 150 0.08 4.74 -4.16
N TYR A 151 0.41 5.13 -2.94
CA TYR A 151 0.27 6.51 -2.46
C TYR A 151 1.13 7.48 -3.28
N TRP A 152 2.38 7.14 -3.56
CA TRP A 152 3.26 7.95 -4.40
C TRP A 152 2.76 8.09 -5.83
N LYS A 153 2.24 6.99 -6.43
CA LYS A 153 1.60 7.05 -7.76
C LYS A 153 0.39 7.99 -7.77
N ALA A 154 -0.41 7.99 -6.70
CA ALA A 154 -1.52 8.93 -6.56
C ALA A 154 -1.04 10.39 -6.45
N LEU A 155 -0.01 10.66 -5.63
CA LEU A 155 0.58 11.99 -5.49
C LEU A 155 1.15 12.50 -6.82
N LEU A 156 1.85 11.65 -7.57
CA LEU A 156 2.39 11.99 -8.89
C LEU A 156 1.28 12.38 -9.86
N LYS A 157 0.19 11.58 -9.93
CA LYS A 157 -0.96 11.87 -10.78
C LYS A 157 -1.72 13.15 -10.38
N LEU A 158 -1.64 13.54 -9.11
CA LEU A 158 -2.21 14.79 -8.58
C LEU A 158 -1.27 16.00 -8.70
N GLY A 159 -0.06 15.84 -9.25
CA GLY A 159 0.93 16.89 -9.35
C GLY A 159 1.55 17.34 -8.02
N LYS A 160 1.38 16.57 -6.93
CA LYS A 160 1.92 16.90 -5.61
C LYS A 160 3.39 16.50 -5.47
N LYS A 161 4.24 17.05 -6.35
CA LYS A 161 5.65 16.64 -6.49
C LYS A 161 6.48 16.89 -5.24
N ASP A 162 6.36 18.06 -4.60
CA ASP A 162 7.15 18.43 -3.41
C ASP A 162 6.89 17.47 -2.25
N GLN A 163 5.60 17.15 -2.03
CA GLN A 163 5.21 16.17 -1.01
C GLN A 163 5.79 14.78 -1.33
N LEU A 164 5.73 14.38 -2.59
CA LEU A 164 6.26 13.11 -3.07
C LEU A 164 7.77 13.03 -2.86
N GLU A 165 8.53 14.04 -3.26
CA GLU A 165 9.99 14.09 -3.09
C GLU A 165 10.42 13.95 -1.62
N GLY A 166 9.71 14.61 -0.71
CA GLY A 166 9.95 14.48 0.74
C GLY A 166 9.75 13.05 1.24
N LEU A 167 8.74 12.32 0.71
CA LEU A 167 8.49 10.92 1.05
C LEU A 167 9.54 9.99 0.44
N LEU A 168 9.93 10.20 -0.82
CA LEU A 168 10.97 9.39 -1.48
C LEU A 168 12.32 9.53 -0.78
N LYS A 169 12.68 10.74 -0.32
CA LYS A 169 13.90 10.95 0.48
C LYS A 169 13.89 10.12 1.76
N LYS A 170 12.75 10.07 2.48
CA LYS A 170 12.59 9.23 3.67
C LYS A 170 12.68 7.74 3.33
N ALA A 171 12.02 7.30 2.26
CA ALA A 171 12.03 5.91 1.83
C ALA A 171 13.43 5.42 1.42
N ILE A 172 14.21 6.25 0.72
CA ILE A 172 15.59 5.90 0.33
C ILE A 172 16.51 5.81 1.54
N GLY A 173 16.24 6.58 2.60
CA GLY A 173 17.04 6.60 3.83
C GLY A 173 16.54 5.67 4.94
N CYS A 174 15.50 4.86 4.71
CA CYS A 174 15.03 3.89 5.69
C CYS A 174 15.69 2.51 5.50
N ASP A 175 15.59 1.66 6.53
CA ASP A 175 16.18 0.30 6.50
C ASP A 175 15.37 -0.69 5.66
N ASP A 176 14.19 -0.31 5.16
CA ASP A 176 13.37 -1.13 4.25
C ASP A 176 13.92 -1.04 2.82
N ARG A 177 14.65 -2.08 2.41
CA ARG A 177 15.27 -2.15 1.09
C ARG A 177 14.25 -2.15 -0.06
N ALA A 178 13.09 -2.79 0.14
CA ALA A 178 12.02 -2.79 -0.87
C ALA A 178 11.42 -1.39 -1.04
N ALA A 179 11.21 -0.66 0.06
CA ALA A 179 10.75 0.73 0.00
C ALA A 179 11.79 1.64 -0.68
N SER A 180 13.08 1.47 -0.38
CA SER A 180 14.17 2.20 -1.04
C SER A 180 14.21 1.93 -2.55
N ALA A 181 14.07 0.66 -2.96
CA ALA A 181 14.01 0.28 -4.37
C ALA A 181 12.78 0.89 -5.07
N ALA A 182 11.61 0.78 -4.46
CA ALA A 182 10.37 1.39 -4.96
C ALA A 182 10.48 2.92 -5.11
N ALA A 183 11.15 3.58 -4.16
CA ALA A 183 11.38 5.02 -4.22
C ALA A 183 12.30 5.43 -5.39
N LEU A 184 13.31 4.61 -5.70
CA LEU A 184 14.17 4.84 -6.87
C LEU A 184 13.41 4.61 -8.19
N VAL A 185 12.54 3.58 -8.27
CA VAL A 185 11.63 3.41 -9.42
C VAL A 185 10.78 4.67 -9.60
N MET A 186 10.14 5.14 -8.53
CA MET A 186 9.29 6.34 -8.56
C MET A 186 10.07 7.60 -8.95
N ARG A 187 11.34 7.74 -8.55
CA ARG A 187 12.20 8.84 -9.00
C ARG A 187 12.38 8.82 -10.52
N GLY A 188 12.58 7.63 -11.10
CA GLY A 188 12.60 7.47 -12.56
C GLY A 188 11.28 7.91 -13.19
N ASP A 189 10.14 7.54 -12.61
CA ASP A 189 8.81 7.93 -13.10
C ASP A 189 8.59 9.45 -13.07
N ILE A 190 9.03 10.12 -12.00
CA ILE A 190 8.96 11.59 -11.91
C ILE A 190 9.77 12.25 -13.05
N ILE A 191 11.00 11.79 -13.26
CA ILE A 191 11.85 12.32 -14.33
C ILE A 191 11.20 12.10 -15.69
N LEU A 192 10.61 10.92 -15.93
CA LEU A 192 9.90 10.62 -17.16
C LEU A 192 8.64 11.44 -17.35
N SER A 193 7.90 11.77 -16.29
CA SER A 193 6.68 12.59 -16.38
C SER A 193 6.97 13.99 -16.98
N ASP A 194 8.20 14.47 -16.86
CA ASP A 194 8.64 15.78 -17.33
C ASP A 194 9.56 15.66 -18.55
N ALA A 195 9.75 14.45 -19.09
CA ALA A 195 10.79 14.25 -20.10
C ALA A 195 10.41 14.73 -21.49
N ASN A 196 9.12 14.70 -21.87
CA ASN A 196 8.65 15.01 -23.23
C ASN A 196 9.54 14.31 -24.30
N ASP A 197 9.95 13.06 -24.01
CA ASP A 197 10.87 12.26 -24.83
C ASP A 197 12.26 12.87 -25.09
N ALA A 198 12.67 13.89 -24.32
CA ALA A 198 14.02 14.47 -24.42
C ALA A 198 15.08 13.42 -24.03
N PRO A 199 16.06 13.11 -24.90
CA PRO A 199 17.00 12.01 -24.69
C PRO A 199 17.79 12.12 -23.38
N ASP A 200 18.14 13.32 -22.94
CA ASP A 200 18.91 13.52 -21.72
C ASP A 200 18.07 13.20 -20.46
N LYS A 201 16.78 13.58 -20.47
CA LYS A 201 15.85 13.22 -19.39
C LYS A 201 15.55 11.72 -19.38
N LEU A 202 15.42 11.10 -20.56
CA LEU A 202 15.28 9.63 -20.66
C LEU A 202 16.51 8.92 -20.07
N ARG A 203 17.72 9.35 -20.42
CA ARG A 203 18.95 8.81 -19.81
C ARG A 203 18.99 9.05 -18.30
N LYS A 204 18.61 10.23 -17.83
CA LYS A 204 18.56 10.55 -16.41
C LYS A 204 17.57 9.65 -15.65
N ALA A 205 16.40 9.36 -16.20
CA ALA A 205 15.45 8.43 -15.61
C ALA A 205 16.06 7.02 -15.43
N LEU A 206 16.86 6.58 -16.41
CA LEU A 206 17.60 5.31 -16.31
C LEU A 206 18.64 5.36 -15.19
N THR A 207 19.54 6.36 -15.19
CA THR A 207 20.70 6.40 -14.30
C THR A 207 20.33 6.73 -12.86
N ASP A 208 19.42 7.66 -12.64
CA ASP A 208 19.02 8.13 -11.30
C ASP A 208 17.90 7.29 -10.67
N GLY A 209 17.24 6.47 -11.48
CA GLY A 209 16.11 5.62 -11.10
C GLY A 209 16.35 4.15 -11.38
N TYR A 210 15.90 3.67 -12.53
CA TYR A 210 15.70 2.26 -12.82
C TYR A 210 16.95 1.39 -12.77
N LEU A 211 18.08 1.85 -13.39
CA LEU A 211 19.32 1.08 -13.39
C LEU A 211 19.91 0.91 -11.99
N ARG A 212 19.72 1.89 -11.11
CA ARG A 212 20.17 1.75 -9.72
C ARG A 212 19.45 0.59 -9.02
N VAL A 213 18.14 0.44 -9.27
CA VAL A 213 17.38 -0.69 -8.71
C VAL A 213 17.86 -2.00 -9.30
N ILE A 214 18.02 -2.09 -10.61
CA ILE A 214 18.46 -3.29 -11.31
C ILE A 214 19.82 -3.79 -10.80
N LEU A 215 20.75 -2.87 -10.56
CA LEU A 215 22.13 -3.19 -10.19
C LEU A 215 22.32 -3.40 -8.69
N MET A 216 21.64 -2.64 -7.84
CA MET A 216 21.92 -2.58 -6.39
C MET A 216 20.92 -3.36 -5.52
N TYR A 217 19.72 -3.71 -6.06
CA TYR A 217 18.65 -4.35 -5.29
C TYR A 217 18.32 -5.73 -5.85
N GLN A 218 19.27 -6.66 -5.72
CA GLN A 218 19.15 -8.02 -6.29
C GLN A 218 18.55 -9.03 -5.30
N ASP A 219 18.30 -8.62 -4.07
CA ASP A 219 17.74 -9.51 -3.06
C ASP A 219 16.29 -9.92 -3.35
N PRO A 220 15.88 -11.11 -2.83
CA PRO A 220 14.51 -11.62 -3.03
C PRO A 220 13.44 -10.66 -2.53
N ALA A 221 13.72 -9.88 -1.48
CA ALA A 221 12.78 -8.89 -0.93
C ALA A 221 12.46 -7.76 -1.92
N CYS A 222 13.37 -7.45 -2.86
CA CYS A 222 13.22 -6.40 -3.87
C CYS A 222 12.79 -6.93 -5.25
N ARG A 223 12.41 -8.21 -5.34
CA ARG A 223 12.08 -8.88 -6.61
C ARG A 223 11.03 -8.15 -7.43
N ARG A 224 9.98 -7.67 -6.79
CA ARG A 224 8.89 -6.93 -7.43
C ARG A 224 9.39 -5.59 -8.01
N GLU A 225 10.10 -4.82 -7.23
CA GLU A 225 10.64 -3.51 -7.61
C GLU A 225 11.70 -3.65 -8.71
N ARG A 226 12.53 -4.67 -8.63
CA ARG A 226 13.52 -4.98 -9.68
C ARG A 226 12.85 -5.35 -10.99
N LYS A 227 11.81 -6.19 -10.96
CA LYS A 227 11.00 -6.52 -12.15
C LYS A 227 10.35 -5.28 -12.76
N GLU A 228 9.75 -4.42 -11.94
CA GLU A 228 9.16 -3.15 -12.38
C GLU A 228 10.22 -2.25 -13.03
N ALA A 229 11.40 -2.12 -12.40
CA ALA A 229 12.51 -1.33 -12.93
C ALA A 229 13.02 -1.85 -14.29
N LEU A 230 13.15 -3.17 -14.45
CA LEU A 230 13.57 -3.80 -15.72
C LEU A 230 12.60 -3.47 -16.86
N LEU A 231 11.29 -3.61 -16.62
CA LEU A 231 10.26 -3.30 -17.62
C LEU A 231 10.25 -1.83 -18.00
N LYS A 232 10.32 -0.94 -17.03
CA LYS A 232 10.36 0.52 -17.26
C LYS A 232 11.66 0.96 -17.94
N ALA A 233 12.80 0.37 -17.57
CA ALA A 233 14.06 0.63 -18.25
C ALA A 233 14.01 0.17 -19.71
N ALA A 234 13.37 -0.98 -20.00
CA ALA A 234 13.17 -1.45 -21.36
C ALA A 234 12.35 -0.46 -22.19
N ASP A 235 11.25 0.09 -21.64
CA ASP A 235 10.41 1.06 -22.35
C ASP A 235 11.19 2.36 -22.64
N VAL A 236 12.06 2.79 -21.73
CA VAL A 236 12.94 3.95 -21.95
C VAL A 236 14.01 3.63 -22.99
N MET A 237 14.57 2.41 -23.01
CA MET A 237 15.53 2.00 -24.05
C MET A 237 14.91 1.97 -25.44
N ASP A 238 13.63 1.57 -25.58
CA ASP A 238 12.92 1.65 -26.87
C ASP A 238 12.77 3.10 -27.34
N LYS A 239 12.39 4.01 -26.43
CA LYS A 239 12.33 5.45 -26.75
C LYS A 239 13.70 6.02 -27.20
N LEU A 240 14.79 5.48 -26.66
CA LEU A 240 16.15 5.81 -27.04
C LEU A 240 16.63 5.06 -28.30
N ARG A 241 15.75 4.30 -28.99
CA ARG A 241 16.04 3.48 -30.18
C ARG A 241 17.10 2.39 -29.93
N GLN A 242 17.13 1.84 -28.71
CA GLN A 242 18.04 0.78 -28.28
C GLN A 242 17.28 -0.55 -28.08
N SER A 243 16.56 -1.00 -29.11
CA SER A 243 15.61 -2.13 -29.03
C SER A 243 16.27 -3.45 -28.60
N ALA A 244 17.53 -3.72 -28.99
CA ALA A 244 18.24 -4.91 -28.54
C ALA A 244 18.44 -4.92 -27.01
N ARG A 245 18.79 -3.77 -26.42
CA ARG A 245 18.91 -3.63 -24.96
C ARG A 245 17.55 -3.75 -24.27
N ALA A 246 16.51 -3.16 -24.84
CA ALA A 246 15.14 -3.29 -24.34
C ALA A 246 14.68 -4.76 -24.30
N ALA A 247 14.94 -5.53 -25.36
CA ALA A 247 14.61 -6.96 -25.42
C ALA A 247 15.35 -7.75 -24.33
N ASN A 248 16.63 -7.48 -24.10
CA ASN A 248 17.41 -8.12 -23.05
C ASN A 248 16.83 -7.84 -21.65
N LEU A 249 16.46 -6.59 -21.34
CA LEU A 249 15.84 -6.22 -20.06
C LEU A 249 14.48 -6.91 -19.85
N ARG A 250 13.65 -7.01 -20.90
CA ARG A 250 12.38 -7.76 -20.83
C ARG A 250 12.60 -9.24 -20.59
N SER A 251 13.57 -9.85 -21.27
CA SER A 251 13.95 -11.25 -21.04
C SER A 251 14.42 -11.47 -19.60
N GLU A 252 15.21 -10.54 -19.03
CA GLU A 252 15.61 -10.61 -17.62
C GLU A 252 14.41 -10.50 -16.67
N ALA A 253 13.47 -9.59 -16.96
CA ALA A 253 12.25 -9.43 -16.16
C ALA A 253 11.36 -10.68 -16.15
N GLN A 254 11.39 -11.51 -17.20
CA GLN A 254 10.64 -12.78 -17.27
C GLN A 254 11.25 -13.87 -16.39
N LYS A 255 12.55 -13.80 -16.09
CA LYS A 255 13.27 -14.78 -15.26
C LYS A 255 13.09 -14.53 -13.76
N ILE A 256 12.58 -13.37 -13.40
CA ILE A 256 12.23 -12.94 -12.05
C ILE A 256 10.74 -13.22 -11.80
#